data_26231a67c439883b9d11d696989404d8
#
_entry.id   26231a67c439883b9d11d696989404d8
#
_cell.length_a   1.000
_cell.length_b   1.000
_cell.length_c   1.000
_cell.angle_alpha   90.00
_cell.angle_beta   90.00
_cell.angle_gamma   90.00
#
_symmetry.space_group_name_H-M   'P 1'
#
loop_
_entity.id
_entity.type
_entity.pdbx_description
1 polymer ?
#
loop_
_entity_poly.entity_id
_entity_poly.type
_entity_poly.pdbx_seq_one_letter_code
_entity_poly.pdbx_strand_id
1 'polypeptide(L)'
;MSATPDPRFNEFVILQAQNAGLFLGQIPNPHTGARSVTLAAAKSVIDSLEMLASKTRGNLTDSESKLLDTALRNLRPLYRAAVDHNTARD
;
A
#
# COMPACT_ATOMS: atom_id res chain seq x y z
N MET A 1 -29.01 4.42 -2.26
CA MET A 1 -28.83 2.97 -2.10
C MET A 1 -27.39 2.66 -1.77
N SER A 2 -27.17 1.93 -0.73
CA SER A 2 -25.83 1.57 -0.34
C SER A 2 -25.38 0.31 -1.08
N ALA A 3 -24.18 0.36 -1.65
CA ALA A 3 -23.60 -0.81 -2.27
C ALA A 3 -23.06 -1.73 -1.19
N THR A 4 -23.03 -3.01 -1.48
CA THR A 4 -22.42 -4.00 -0.62
C THR A 4 -20.91 -4.00 -0.89
N PRO A 5 -20.05 -3.98 0.15
CA PRO A 5 -18.61 -4.09 -0.09
C PRO A 5 -18.27 -5.37 -0.84
N ASP A 6 -17.35 -5.25 -1.77
CA ASP A 6 -16.88 -6.40 -2.54
C ASP A 6 -15.65 -6.96 -1.82
N PRO A 7 -15.70 -8.20 -1.30
CA PRO A 7 -14.57 -8.78 -0.58
C PRO A 7 -13.31 -8.89 -1.44
N ARG A 8 -13.45 -9.00 -2.76
CA ARG A 8 -12.30 -9.04 -3.65
C ARG A 8 -11.55 -7.70 -3.64
N PHE A 9 -12.27 -6.60 -3.50
CA PHE A 9 -11.66 -5.28 -3.39
C PHE A 9 -10.82 -5.18 -2.12
N ASN A 10 -11.41 -5.56 -0.99
CA ASN A 10 -10.72 -5.53 0.30
C ASN A 10 -9.47 -6.42 0.28
N GLU A 11 -9.61 -7.64 -0.25
CA GLU A 11 -8.50 -8.57 -0.35
C GLU A 11 -7.37 -8.00 -1.19
N PHE A 12 -7.72 -7.38 -2.32
CA PHE A 12 -6.72 -6.78 -3.21
C PHE A 12 -5.96 -5.65 -2.51
N VAL A 13 -6.68 -4.73 -1.86
CA VAL A 13 -6.05 -3.59 -1.18
C VAL A 13 -5.15 -4.08 -0.06
N ILE A 14 -5.62 -5.04 0.74
CA ILE A 14 -4.84 -5.59 1.84
C ILE A 14 -3.57 -6.26 1.31
N LEU A 15 -3.69 -7.06 0.26
CA LEU A 15 -2.55 -7.73 -0.34
C LEU A 15 -1.52 -6.71 -0.84
N GLN A 16 -1.97 -5.67 -1.53
CA GLN A 16 -1.06 -4.65 -2.03
C GLN A 16 -0.38 -3.90 -0.88
N ALA A 17 -1.13 -3.61 0.18
CA ALA A 17 -0.56 -2.96 1.36
C ALA A 17 0.51 -3.83 2.01
N GLN A 18 0.28 -5.13 2.09
CA GLN A 18 1.25 -6.08 2.62
C GLN A 18 2.49 -6.14 1.73
N ASN A 19 2.31 -6.15 0.41
CA ASN A 19 3.43 -6.14 -0.52
C ASN A 19 4.27 -4.88 -0.36
N ALA A 20 3.62 -3.72 -0.23
CA ALA A 20 4.33 -2.47 0.00
C ALA A 20 5.10 -2.51 1.32
N GLY A 21 4.48 -3.06 2.37
CA GLY A 21 5.15 -3.24 3.66
C GLY A 21 6.40 -4.10 3.54
N LEU A 22 6.30 -5.17 2.78
CA LEU A 22 7.44 -6.05 2.51
C LEU A 22 8.56 -5.29 1.78
N PHE A 23 8.20 -4.54 0.73
CA PHE A 23 9.17 -3.79 -0.05
C PHE A 23 9.79 -2.62 0.74
N LEU A 24 9.10 -2.16 1.78
CA LEU A 24 9.61 -1.09 2.65
C LEU A 24 10.36 -1.62 3.87
N GLY A 25 10.54 -2.94 3.96
CA GLY A 25 11.27 -3.53 5.06
C GLY A 25 10.50 -3.61 6.37
N GLN A 26 9.19 -3.39 6.33
CA GLN A 26 8.36 -3.44 7.54
C GLN A 26 7.95 -4.86 7.89
N ILE A 27 7.95 -5.75 6.90
CA ILE A 27 7.57 -7.15 7.05
C ILE A 27 8.73 -8.01 6.56
N PRO A 28 9.16 -9.02 7.33
CA PRO A 28 10.22 -9.91 6.85
C PRO A 28 9.72 -10.77 5.69
N ASN A 29 10.65 -11.11 4.79
CA ASN A 29 10.35 -12.02 3.69
C ASN A 29 9.99 -13.39 4.27
N PRO A 30 8.81 -13.95 3.95
CA PRO A 30 8.39 -15.22 4.53
C PRO A 30 9.28 -16.41 4.15
N HIS A 31 10.04 -16.29 3.07
CA HIS A 31 10.93 -17.38 2.64
C HIS A 31 12.31 -17.33 3.26
N THR A 32 12.80 -16.12 3.54
CA THR A 32 14.18 -15.94 4.04
C THR A 32 14.23 -15.38 5.45
N GLY A 33 13.14 -14.81 5.94
CA GLY A 33 13.11 -14.13 7.23
C GLY A 33 13.81 -12.79 7.22
N ALA A 34 14.41 -12.40 6.12
CA ALA A 34 15.16 -11.15 6.01
C ALA A 34 14.22 -9.98 5.69
N ARG A 35 14.61 -8.80 6.15
CA ARG A 35 13.96 -7.55 5.79
C ARG A 35 14.84 -6.83 4.79
N SER A 36 14.22 -6.32 3.75
CA SER A 36 14.96 -5.56 2.74
C SER A 36 14.06 -4.46 2.20
N VAL A 37 14.69 -3.42 1.65
CA VAL A 37 13.97 -2.28 1.09
C VAL A 37 14.17 -2.26 -0.41
N THR A 38 13.05 -2.24 -1.15
CA THR A 38 13.04 -2.13 -2.60
C THR A 38 12.16 -0.94 -2.94
N LEU A 39 12.75 0.23 -3.01
CA LEU A 39 12.00 1.48 -3.16
C LEU A 39 11.19 1.54 -4.45
N ALA A 40 11.75 1.07 -5.56
CA ALA A 40 11.05 1.10 -6.84
C ALA A 40 9.78 0.25 -6.79
N ALA A 41 9.86 -0.94 -6.18
CA ALA A 41 8.71 -1.82 -6.06
C ALA A 41 7.67 -1.22 -5.11
N ALA A 42 8.11 -0.65 -4.00
CA ALA A 42 7.20 0.01 -3.06
C ALA A 42 6.47 1.19 -3.71
N LYS A 43 7.20 2.00 -4.46
CA LYS A 43 6.60 3.13 -5.17
C LYS A 43 5.56 2.66 -6.18
N SER A 44 5.86 1.59 -6.90
CA SER A 44 4.94 1.03 -7.88
C SER A 44 3.63 0.60 -7.23
N VAL A 45 3.69 -0.05 -6.07
CA VAL A 45 2.50 -0.47 -5.35
C VAL A 45 1.70 0.75 -4.88
N ILE A 46 2.36 1.74 -4.30
CA ILE A 46 1.68 2.94 -3.82
C ILE A 46 1.04 3.69 -4.98
N ASP A 47 1.75 3.83 -6.10
CA ASP A 47 1.20 4.48 -7.28
C ASP A 47 -0.03 3.73 -7.81
N SER A 48 -0.01 2.40 -7.76
CA SER A 48 -1.14 1.57 -8.16
C SER A 48 -2.35 1.81 -7.26
N LEU A 49 -2.13 1.92 -5.96
CA LEU A 49 -3.21 2.19 -5.02
C LEU A 49 -3.77 3.61 -5.21
N GLU A 50 -2.92 4.58 -5.52
CA GLU A 50 -3.37 5.94 -5.81
C GLU A 50 -4.17 5.98 -7.11
N MET A 51 -3.73 5.27 -8.12
CA MET A 51 -4.47 5.13 -9.37
C MET A 51 -5.83 4.49 -9.11
N LEU A 52 -5.84 3.43 -8.29
CA LEU A 52 -7.09 2.76 -7.95
C LEU A 52 -8.06 3.71 -7.26
N ALA A 53 -7.56 4.51 -6.31
CA ALA A 53 -8.40 5.50 -5.61
C ALA A 53 -9.01 6.49 -6.60
N SER A 54 -8.23 6.94 -7.58
CA SER A 54 -8.70 7.87 -8.59
C SER A 54 -9.75 7.24 -9.51
N LYS A 55 -9.47 6.02 -9.98
CA LYS A 55 -10.34 5.35 -10.97
C LYS A 55 -11.63 4.82 -10.37
N THR A 56 -11.66 4.58 -9.07
CA THR A 56 -12.86 4.05 -8.41
C THR A 56 -13.66 5.12 -7.67
N ARG A 57 -13.25 6.37 -7.77
CA ARG A 57 -13.93 7.47 -7.10
C ARG A 57 -15.42 7.49 -7.45
N GLY A 58 -16.26 7.49 -6.41
CA GLY A 58 -17.70 7.47 -6.60
C GLY A 58 -18.29 6.08 -6.73
N ASN A 59 -17.47 5.05 -6.81
CA ASN A 59 -17.94 3.66 -6.98
C ASN A 59 -17.67 2.77 -5.77
N LEU A 60 -17.06 3.32 -4.72
CA LEU A 60 -16.73 2.55 -3.53
C LEU A 60 -17.75 2.77 -2.44
N THR A 61 -17.97 1.73 -1.63
CA THR A 61 -18.71 1.93 -0.38
C THR A 61 -17.85 2.76 0.57
N ASP A 62 -18.46 3.29 1.63
CA ASP A 62 -17.71 4.05 2.63
C ASP A 62 -16.60 3.20 3.24
N SER A 63 -16.88 1.93 3.52
CA SER A 63 -15.88 1.05 4.12
C SER A 63 -14.73 0.76 3.15
N GLU A 64 -15.03 0.57 1.87
CA GLU A 64 -13.99 0.35 0.86
C GLU A 64 -13.11 1.59 0.68
N SER A 65 -13.75 2.76 0.63
CA SER A 65 -13.03 4.02 0.49
C SER A 65 -12.12 4.27 1.70
N LYS A 66 -12.62 3.98 2.90
CA LYS A 66 -11.87 4.14 4.13
C LYS A 66 -10.66 3.20 4.18
N LEU A 67 -10.86 1.95 3.76
CA LEU A 67 -9.77 0.98 3.73
C LEU A 67 -8.64 1.44 2.82
N LEU A 68 -8.98 1.86 1.61
CA LEU A 68 -8.00 2.33 0.63
C LEU A 68 -7.28 3.59 1.13
N ASP A 69 -8.04 4.53 1.68
CA ASP A 69 -7.48 5.77 2.21
C ASP A 69 -6.53 5.49 3.38
N THR A 70 -6.92 4.58 4.27
CA THR A 70 -6.09 4.20 5.41
C THR A 70 -4.78 3.56 4.94
N ALA A 71 -4.85 2.67 3.95
CA ALA A 71 -3.65 2.03 3.40
C ALA A 71 -2.68 3.09 2.85
N LEU A 72 -3.18 4.03 2.05
CA LEU A 72 -2.34 5.08 1.49
C LEU A 72 -1.78 6.00 2.56
N ARG A 73 -2.61 6.34 3.55
CA ARG A 73 -2.20 7.22 4.64
C ARG A 73 -1.08 6.60 5.48
N ASN A 74 -1.07 5.28 5.60
CA ASN A 74 -0.03 4.57 6.34
C ASN A 74 1.22 4.34 5.50
N LEU A 75 1.07 4.08 4.21
CA LEU A 75 2.19 3.72 3.35
C LEU A 75 3.02 4.92 2.90
N ARG A 76 2.38 6.05 2.64
CA ARG A 76 3.11 7.24 2.16
C ARG A 76 4.22 7.69 3.11
N PRO A 77 3.96 7.84 4.42
CA PRO A 77 5.03 8.23 5.34
C PRO A 77 6.13 7.19 5.45
N LEU A 78 5.78 5.90 5.38
CA LEU A 78 6.78 4.83 5.43
C LEU A 78 7.69 4.88 4.20
N TYR A 79 7.11 5.12 3.04
CA TYR A 79 7.89 5.25 1.81
C TYR A 79 8.81 6.46 1.91
N ARG A 80 8.30 7.60 2.35
CA ARG A 80 9.10 8.83 2.48
C ARG A 80 10.26 8.62 3.45
N ALA A 81 9.99 7.97 4.58
CA ALA A 81 11.03 7.67 5.56
C ALA A 81 12.10 6.76 4.98
N ALA A 82 11.69 5.78 4.18
CA ALA A 82 12.63 4.86 3.54
C ALA A 82 13.49 5.59 2.50
N VAL A 83 12.89 6.50 1.74
CA VAL A 83 13.63 7.31 0.77
C VAL A 83 14.65 8.19 1.48
N ASP A 84 14.22 8.88 2.53
CA ASP A 84 15.09 9.77 3.29
C ASP A 84 16.25 9.00 3.93
N HIS A 85 15.97 7.83 4.48
CA HIS A 85 17.01 6.99 5.09
C HIS A 85 18.01 6.53 4.03
N ASN A 86 17.52 6.11 2.87
CA ASN A 86 18.38 5.65 1.80
C ASN A 86 19.26 6.78 1.27
N THR A 87 18.69 7.98 1.13
CA THR A 87 19.43 9.15 0.69
C THR A 87 20.49 9.55 1.72
N ALA A 88 20.14 9.48 3.00
CA ALA A 88 21.07 9.87 4.08
C ALA A 88 22.27 8.96 4.18
N ARG A 89 22.19 7.76 3.65
CA ARG A 89 23.30 6.79 3.68
C ARG A 89 24.37 7.09 2.64
N ASP A 90 24.02 7.85 1.65
CA ASP A 90 24.96 8.25 0.62
C ASP A 90 25.77 9.46 1.07
#